data_ed19d8bef4e5ef8134f5a74f17973166
#
_entry.id   ed19d8bef4e5ef8134f5a74f17973166
#
_cell.length_a   1.000
_cell.length_b   1.000
_cell.length_c   1.000
_cell.angle_alpha   90.00
_cell.angle_beta   90.00
_cell.angle_gamma   90.00
#
_symmetry.space_group_name_H-M   'P 1'
#
loop_
_entity.id
_entity.type
_entity.pdbx_description
1 polymer ?
#
loop_
_entity_poly.entity_id
_entity_poly.type
_entity_poly.pdbx_seq_one_letter_code
_entity_poly.pdbx_strand_id
1 'polypeptide(L)'
;EHFEFYSKCATPHYCVAFNIDITNLLFFTRKHHISFYYSLIYLCTRSLNSIDEFLLEIENNKVYKIDYRVPCFTDLKKGATSFHMVSLPCEGDMIEFANKAREESEKNPLSVYALDGLRDSQIIYSCIPWADITMCTNERDYTDPNLKGDTAPILVWGKYTQKGDRYIINMTLDVNHRLIDGYFVGQFVQKLESMIESL
;
A
#
# COMPACT_ATOMS: atom_id res chain seq x y z
N GLU A 1 0.19 4.73 26.50
CA GLU A 1 -1.08 4.03 26.85
C GLU A 1 -1.56 3.16 25.68
N HIS A 2 -1.83 3.75 24.49
CA HIS A 2 -2.29 3.06 23.28
C HIS A 2 -1.34 1.92 22.86
N PHE A 3 -0.06 2.24 22.65
CA PHE A 3 0.99 1.28 22.33
C PHE A 3 1.06 0.13 23.35
N GLU A 4 1.03 0.43 24.64
CA GLU A 4 1.10 -0.57 25.72
C GLU A 4 -0.11 -1.50 25.74
N PHE A 5 -1.30 -0.96 25.45
CA PHE A 5 -2.52 -1.73 25.39
C PHE A 5 -2.47 -2.77 24.27
N TYR A 6 -2.21 -2.34 23.03
CA TYR A 6 -2.18 -3.24 21.87
C TYR A 6 -0.95 -4.16 21.84
N SER A 7 0.13 -3.82 22.57
CA SER A 7 1.28 -4.73 22.73
C SER A 7 0.93 -6.01 23.49
N LYS A 8 -0.15 -6.00 24.26
CA LYS A 8 -0.65 -7.21 24.98
C LYS A 8 -1.52 -8.11 24.10
N CYS A 9 -1.98 -7.61 22.94
CA CYS A 9 -2.78 -8.39 22.00
C CYS A 9 -1.91 -9.46 21.33
N ALA A 10 -2.49 -10.65 21.11
CA ALA A 10 -1.83 -11.72 20.36
C ALA A 10 -1.59 -11.27 18.89
N THR A 11 -2.58 -10.59 18.32
CA THR A 11 -2.55 -10.04 16.95
C THR A 11 -2.75 -8.53 17.00
N PRO A 12 -1.68 -7.71 16.96
CA PRO A 12 -1.82 -6.26 17.05
C PRO A 12 -2.19 -5.59 15.71
N HIS A 13 -2.42 -6.36 14.65
CA HIS A 13 -2.81 -5.84 13.34
C HIS A 13 -4.31 -5.88 13.15
N TYR A 14 -4.81 -4.93 12.35
CA TYR A 14 -6.21 -4.90 11.92
C TYR A 14 -6.33 -4.35 10.50
N CYS A 15 -7.44 -4.74 9.84
CA CYS A 15 -7.75 -4.33 8.48
C CYS A 15 -8.94 -3.39 8.46
N VAL A 16 -8.85 -2.34 7.65
CA VAL A 16 -9.96 -1.44 7.34
C VAL A 16 -10.22 -1.45 5.84
N ALA A 17 -11.47 -1.73 5.44
CA ALA A 17 -11.89 -1.66 4.05
C ALA A 17 -12.69 -0.36 3.81
N PHE A 18 -12.43 0.31 2.69
CA PHE A 18 -13.08 1.55 2.28
C PHE A 18 -13.15 1.66 0.76
N ASN A 19 -14.00 2.55 0.28
CA ASN A 19 -14.15 2.83 -1.16
C ASN A 19 -13.47 4.16 -1.50
N ILE A 20 -12.83 4.22 -2.67
CA ILE A 20 -12.23 5.44 -3.22
C ILE A 20 -12.85 5.71 -4.61
N ASP A 21 -13.23 6.95 -4.86
CA ASP A 21 -13.57 7.42 -6.20
C ASP A 21 -12.28 7.67 -6.98
N ILE A 22 -12.06 6.88 -8.01
CA ILE A 22 -10.85 6.91 -8.85
C ILE A 22 -11.11 7.49 -10.24
N THR A 23 -12.23 8.16 -10.43
CA THR A 23 -12.68 8.66 -11.75
C THR A 23 -11.63 9.57 -12.40
N ASN A 24 -11.16 10.59 -11.68
CA ASN A 24 -10.14 11.49 -12.20
C ASN A 24 -8.82 10.79 -12.48
N LEU A 25 -8.39 9.88 -11.61
CA LEU A 25 -7.17 9.11 -11.82
C LEU A 25 -7.26 8.24 -13.08
N LEU A 26 -8.39 7.58 -13.33
CA LEU A 26 -8.60 6.81 -14.56
C LEU A 26 -8.54 7.68 -15.81
N PHE A 27 -9.15 8.87 -15.80
CA PHE A 27 -9.07 9.79 -16.93
C PHE A 27 -7.66 10.33 -17.13
N PHE A 28 -6.98 10.69 -16.05
CA PHE A 28 -5.60 11.15 -16.10
C PHE A 28 -4.67 10.08 -16.70
N THR A 29 -4.73 8.85 -16.20
CA THR A 29 -3.86 7.78 -16.68
C THR A 29 -4.12 7.41 -18.14
N ARG A 30 -5.36 7.42 -18.59
CA ARG A 30 -5.72 7.23 -20.01
C ARG A 30 -5.18 8.37 -20.90
N LYS A 31 -5.35 9.61 -20.47
CA LYS A 31 -4.86 10.80 -21.20
C LYS A 31 -3.34 10.78 -21.37
N HIS A 32 -2.61 10.35 -20.36
CA HIS A 32 -1.15 10.31 -20.35
C HIS A 32 -0.53 8.96 -20.75
N HIS A 33 -1.36 7.96 -21.11
CA HIS A 33 -0.93 6.62 -21.52
C HIS A 33 -0.04 5.91 -20.51
N ILE A 34 -0.29 6.11 -19.21
CA ILE A 34 0.44 5.47 -18.10
C ILE A 34 -0.40 4.41 -17.39
N SER A 35 0.25 3.55 -16.61
CA SER A 35 -0.42 2.50 -15.85
C SER A 35 -1.26 3.06 -14.70
N PHE A 36 -2.55 2.75 -14.66
CA PHE A 36 -3.42 3.02 -13.52
C PHE A 36 -2.88 2.40 -12.23
N TYR A 37 -2.42 1.15 -12.31
CA TYR A 37 -1.90 0.40 -11.16
C TYR A 37 -0.72 1.12 -10.50
N TYR A 38 0.31 1.47 -11.26
CA TYR A 38 1.48 2.16 -10.73
C TYR A 38 1.15 3.60 -10.27
N SER A 39 0.23 4.27 -10.98
CA SER A 39 -0.22 5.61 -10.59
C SER A 39 -0.97 5.61 -9.25
N LEU A 40 -1.81 4.60 -8.98
CA LEU A 40 -2.48 4.45 -7.69
C LEU A 40 -1.48 4.15 -6.58
N ILE A 41 -0.47 3.30 -6.83
CA ILE A 41 0.64 3.04 -5.88
C ILE A 41 1.36 4.35 -5.54
N TYR A 42 1.68 5.17 -6.55
CA TYR A 42 2.32 6.47 -6.34
C TYR A 42 1.52 7.36 -5.39
N LEU A 43 0.22 7.55 -5.68
CA LEU A 43 -0.65 8.40 -4.85
C LEU A 43 -0.81 7.85 -3.43
N CYS A 44 -1.01 6.54 -3.27
CA CYS A 44 -1.08 5.91 -1.95
C CYS A 44 0.22 6.10 -1.17
N THR A 45 1.38 5.87 -1.81
CA THR A 45 2.69 6.04 -1.17
C THR A 45 2.93 7.48 -0.73
N ARG A 46 2.61 8.45 -1.59
CA ARG A 46 2.73 9.89 -1.26
C ARG A 46 1.80 10.28 -0.11
N SER A 47 0.57 9.76 -0.10
CA SER A 47 -0.40 10.03 0.97
C SER A 47 0.07 9.45 2.31
N LEU A 48 0.52 8.19 2.34
CA LEU A 48 1.01 7.54 3.56
C LEU A 48 2.26 8.22 4.11
N ASN A 49 3.25 8.49 3.25
CA ASN A 49 4.49 9.17 3.65
C ASN A 49 4.29 10.62 4.11
N SER A 50 3.12 11.21 3.91
CA SER A 50 2.78 12.54 4.40
C SER A 50 2.14 12.57 5.80
N ILE A 51 2.02 11.41 6.45
CA ILE A 51 1.44 11.25 7.79
C ILE A 51 2.50 10.61 8.68
N ASP A 52 2.93 11.33 9.71
CA ASP A 52 4.05 10.95 10.56
C ASP A 52 3.88 9.58 11.21
N GLU A 53 2.67 9.21 11.59
CA GLU A 53 2.39 7.95 12.25
C GLU A 53 2.63 6.74 11.33
N PHE A 54 2.41 6.88 10.03
CA PHE A 54 2.77 5.84 9.07
C PHE A 54 4.28 5.69 8.85
N LEU A 55 5.08 6.62 9.35
CA LEU A 55 6.55 6.56 9.35
C LEU A 55 7.13 5.98 10.64
N LEU A 56 6.27 5.53 11.58
CA LEU A 56 6.73 4.92 12.81
C LEU A 56 7.02 3.44 12.62
N GLU A 57 8.11 2.98 13.23
CA GLU A 57 8.55 1.59 13.28
C GLU A 57 8.81 1.14 14.71
N ILE A 58 8.79 -0.17 14.91
CA ILE A 58 9.03 -0.81 16.21
C ILE A 58 10.24 -1.74 16.09
N GLU A 59 11.31 -1.42 16.78
CA GLU A 59 12.47 -2.28 16.91
C GLU A 59 12.83 -2.44 18.40
N ASN A 60 13.10 -3.67 18.83
CA ASN A 60 13.44 -3.98 20.23
C ASN A 60 12.45 -3.35 21.24
N ASN A 61 11.14 -3.39 20.92
CA ASN A 61 10.05 -2.80 21.69
C ASN A 61 10.14 -1.27 21.91
N LYS A 62 10.88 -0.59 21.04
CA LYS A 62 10.99 0.88 21.02
C LYS A 62 10.42 1.39 19.70
N VAL A 63 9.76 2.55 19.77
CA VAL A 63 9.19 3.22 18.58
C VAL A 63 10.20 4.27 18.12
N TYR A 64 10.47 4.30 16.83
CA TYR A 64 11.26 5.32 16.16
C TYR A 64 10.61 5.73 14.84
N LYS A 65 11.01 6.86 14.29
CA LYS A 65 10.50 7.40 13.02
C LYS A 65 11.56 7.26 11.94
N ILE A 66 11.15 6.73 10.79
CA ILE A 66 11.95 6.70 9.57
C ILE A 66 11.64 7.92 8.69
N ASP A 67 12.50 8.22 7.72
CA ASP A 67 12.33 9.38 6.85
C ASP A 67 11.22 9.15 5.81
N TYR A 68 11.12 7.95 5.25
CA TYR A 68 10.10 7.58 4.26
C TYR A 68 9.98 6.05 4.12
N ARG A 69 8.83 5.59 3.62
CA ARG A 69 8.61 4.20 3.22
C ARG A 69 8.66 4.05 1.71
N VAL A 70 9.26 2.96 1.27
CA VAL A 70 9.41 2.60 -0.16
C VAL A 70 8.25 1.70 -0.57
N PRO A 71 7.57 1.94 -1.70
CA PRO A 71 6.57 1.02 -2.22
C PRO A 71 7.21 -0.28 -2.67
N CYS A 72 6.60 -1.40 -2.26
CA CYS A 72 6.91 -2.74 -2.71
C CYS A 72 5.60 -3.40 -3.17
N PHE A 73 5.53 -3.86 -4.40
CA PHE A 73 4.26 -4.31 -4.98
C PHE A 73 4.41 -5.58 -5.80
N THR A 74 3.33 -6.34 -5.85
CA THR A 74 3.23 -7.51 -6.73
C THR A 74 2.99 -7.09 -8.17
N ASP A 75 3.62 -7.77 -9.11
CA ASP A 75 3.32 -7.62 -10.53
C ASP A 75 3.30 -8.99 -11.22
N LEU A 76 2.61 -9.06 -12.35
CA LEU A 76 2.41 -10.30 -13.09
C LEU A 76 2.79 -10.11 -14.56
N LYS A 77 3.83 -10.81 -15.01
CA LYS A 77 4.21 -10.80 -16.43
C LYS A 77 3.11 -11.41 -17.30
N LYS A 78 2.94 -10.87 -18.48
CA LYS A 78 1.94 -11.39 -19.44
C LYS A 78 2.15 -12.89 -19.69
N GLY A 79 1.11 -13.68 -19.41
CA GLY A 79 1.12 -15.13 -19.56
C GLY A 79 1.74 -15.91 -18.40
N ALA A 80 2.24 -15.23 -17.36
CA ALA A 80 2.68 -15.89 -16.13
C ALA A 80 1.50 -16.22 -15.23
N THR A 81 1.67 -17.25 -14.39
CA THR A 81 0.73 -17.65 -13.34
C THR A 81 1.24 -17.33 -11.93
N SER A 82 2.54 -16.99 -11.84
CA SER A 82 3.17 -16.56 -10.59
C SER A 82 3.56 -15.09 -10.68
N PHE A 83 3.23 -14.33 -9.65
CA PHE A 83 3.64 -12.94 -9.52
C PHE A 83 5.13 -12.82 -9.11
N HIS A 84 5.69 -11.66 -9.31
CA HIS A 84 6.97 -11.25 -8.78
C HIS A 84 6.81 -9.94 -8.02
N MET A 85 7.83 -9.55 -7.28
CA MET A 85 7.84 -8.30 -6.51
C MET A 85 8.65 -7.24 -7.23
N VAL A 86 8.25 -5.99 -7.05
CA VAL A 86 8.97 -4.80 -7.52
C VAL A 86 9.08 -3.83 -6.35
N SER A 87 10.28 -3.29 -6.12
CA SER A 87 10.50 -2.26 -5.12
C SER A 87 11.37 -1.15 -5.70
N LEU A 88 10.92 0.09 -5.59
CA LEU A 88 11.68 1.26 -6.06
C LEU A 88 11.27 2.51 -5.27
N PRO A 89 12.17 3.50 -5.08
CA PRO A 89 11.82 4.76 -4.42
C PRO A 89 10.70 5.51 -5.15
N CYS A 90 9.79 6.11 -4.38
CA CYS A 90 8.67 6.92 -4.90
C CYS A 90 9.14 8.38 -5.13
N GLU A 91 9.97 8.55 -6.16
CA GLU A 91 10.59 9.83 -6.54
C GLU A 91 9.98 10.40 -7.83
N GLY A 92 10.21 11.69 -8.06
CA GLY A 92 9.72 12.38 -9.24
C GLY A 92 8.20 12.61 -9.23
N ASP A 93 7.65 12.85 -10.42
CA ASP A 93 6.21 12.95 -10.60
C ASP A 93 5.57 11.57 -10.86
N MET A 94 4.22 11.55 -10.93
CA MET A 94 3.46 10.30 -11.11
C MET A 94 3.75 9.63 -12.47
N ILE A 95 4.02 10.40 -13.52
CA ILE A 95 4.28 9.87 -14.87
C ILE A 95 5.67 9.23 -14.89
N GLU A 96 6.67 9.90 -14.33
CA GLU A 96 8.04 9.39 -14.18
C GLU A 96 8.07 8.11 -13.36
N PHE A 97 7.40 8.11 -12.20
CA PHE A 97 7.31 6.93 -11.36
C PHE A 97 6.63 5.75 -12.07
N ALA A 98 5.48 5.98 -12.72
CA ALA A 98 4.75 4.90 -13.41
C ALA A 98 5.56 4.26 -14.55
N ASN A 99 6.34 5.07 -15.28
CA ASN A 99 7.23 4.57 -16.34
C ASN A 99 8.40 3.78 -15.75
N LYS A 100 9.06 4.30 -14.71
CA LYS A 100 10.16 3.63 -14.02
C LYS A 100 9.71 2.31 -13.37
N ALA A 101 8.52 2.29 -12.75
CA ALA A 101 7.95 1.08 -12.17
C ALA A 101 7.74 -0.03 -13.21
N ARG A 102 7.29 0.33 -14.42
CA ARG A 102 7.17 -0.61 -15.55
C ARG A 102 8.53 -1.16 -15.95
N GLU A 103 9.52 -0.30 -16.09
CA GLU A 103 10.88 -0.72 -16.45
C GLU A 103 11.49 -1.66 -15.42
N GLU A 104 11.33 -1.34 -14.12
CA GLU A 104 11.83 -2.20 -13.04
C GLU A 104 11.12 -3.55 -13.02
N SER A 105 9.80 -3.59 -13.23
CA SER A 105 9.06 -4.85 -13.33
C SER A 105 9.55 -5.75 -14.48
N GLU A 106 9.93 -5.17 -15.61
CA GLU A 106 10.40 -5.92 -16.77
C GLU A 106 11.85 -6.40 -16.59
N LYS A 107 12.73 -5.55 -16.04
CA LYS A 107 14.18 -5.77 -16.01
C LYS A 107 14.68 -6.44 -14.73
N ASN A 108 14.10 -6.06 -13.57
CA ASN A 108 14.62 -6.39 -12.24
C ASN A 108 13.55 -7.01 -11.32
N PRO A 109 12.84 -8.09 -11.75
CA PRO A 109 11.84 -8.72 -10.89
C PRO A 109 12.51 -9.36 -9.66
N LEU A 110 11.99 -9.04 -8.48
CA LEU A 110 12.46 -9.60 -7.22
C LEU A 110 11.68 -10.89 -6.89
N SER A 111 12.37 -11.85 -6.27
CA SER A 111 11.70 -12.99 -5.66
C SER A 111 10.86 -12.55 -4.44
N VAL A 112 9.78 -13.27 -4.14
CA VAL A 112 8.99 -13.08 -2.92
C VAL A 112 9.86 -13.16 -1.67
N TYR A 113 10.89 -14.01 -1.67
CA TYR A 113 11.85 -14.13 -0.56
C TYR A 113 12.72 -12.87 -0.34
N ALA A 114 12.82 -11.98 -1.30
CA ALA A 114 13.55 -10.71 -1.12
C ALA A 114 12.84 -9.75 -0.12
N LEU A 115 11.59 -10.03 0.26
CA LEU A 115 10.85 -9.27 1.26
C LEU A 115 11.40 -9.43 2.67
N ASP A 116 12.09 -10.55 2.98
CA ASP A 116 12.52 -10.86 4.35
C ASP A 116 13.53 -9.87 4.94
N GLY A 117 14.25 -9.11 4.11
CA GLY A 117 15.22 -8.10 4.56
C GLY A 117 14.76 -6.64 4.45
N LEU A 118 13.53 -6.38 3.97
CA LEU A 118 13.09 -5.03 3.60
C LEU A 118 11.76 -4.62 4.22
N ARG A 119 11.12 -5.48 5.03
CA ARG A 119 9.73 -5.33 5.47
C ARG A 119 9.43 -4.03 6.21
N ASP A 120 10.32 -3.59 7.07
CA ASP A 120 10.00 -2.51 8.02
C ASP A 120 9.87 -1.15 7.33
N SER A 121 10.74 -0.82 6.37
CA SER A 121 10.71 0.47 5.66
C SER A 121 9.82 0.47 4.41
N GLN A 122 8.97 -0.55 4.21
CA GLN A 122 8.13 -0.68 3.01
C GLN A 122 6.66 -0.40 3.27
N ILE A 123 5.97 -0.07 2.17
CA ILE A 123 4.52 -0.22 2.03
C ILE A 123 4.30 -1.34 1.02
N ILE A 124 3.56 -2.37 1.39
CA ILE A 124 3.31 -3.52 0.53
C ILE A 124 1.98 -3.32 -0.21
N TYR A 125 2.01 -3.52 -1.53
CA TYR A 125 0.84 -3.39 -2.38
C TYR A 125 0.54 -4.69 -3.10
N SER A 126 -0.73 -5.06 -3.15
CA SER A 126 -1.23 -6.18 -3.95
C SER A 126 -2.54 -5.82 -4.66
N CYS A 127 -2.82 -6.48 -5.78
CA CYS A 127 -4.03 -6.26 -6.54
C CYS A 127 -4.59 -7.58 -7.07
N ILE A 128 -5.92 -7.74 -6.98
CA ILE A 128 -6.67 -8.84 -7.57
C ILE A 128 -7.60 -8.27 -8.66
N PRO A 129 -7.07 -7.89 -9.84
CA PRO A 129 -7.81 -7.08 -10.82
C PRO A 129 -8.93 -7.85 -11.53
N TRP A 130 -9.04 -9.15 -11.29
CA TRP A 130 -10.07 -10.02 -11.88
C TRP A 130 -11.36 -10.10 -11.04
N ALA A 131 -11.31 -9.66 -9.78
CA ALA A 131 -12.44 -9.78 -8.85
C ALA A 131 -12.78 -8.44 -8.21
N ASP A 132 -14.07 -8.16 -8.08
CA ASP A 132 -14.60 -7.07 -7.25
C ASP A 132 -14.65 -7.58 -5.81
N ILE A 133 -13.56 -7.35 -5.08
CA ILE A 133 -13.43 -7.76 -3.68
C ILE A 133 -13.97 -6.67 -2.75
N THR A 134 -14.53 -7.07 -1.63
CA THR A 134 -15.00 -6.14 -0.59
C THR A 134 -14.02 -5.99 0.56
N MET A 135 -13.16 -6.99 0.78
CA MET A 135 -12.12 -7.00 1.79
C MET A 135 -11.08 -8.08 1.47
N CYS A 136 -9.84 -7.86 1.85
CA CYS A 136 -8.76 -8.83 1.84
C CYS A 136 -7.98 -8.74 3.15
N THR A 137 -7.69 -9.87 3.78
CA THR A 137 -6.76 -9.95 4.92
C THR A 137 -5.43 -10.52 4.44
N ASN A 138 -4.36 -10.20 5.16
CA ASN A 138 -3.02 -10.65 4.82
C ASN A 138 -2.47 -11.59 5.90
N GLU A 139 -1.59 -12.48 5.48
CA GLU A 139 -0.89 -13.36 6.39
C GLU A 139 0.15 -12.57 7.19
N ARG A 140 0.16 -12.81 8.51
CA ARG A 140 1.17 -12.33 9.44
C ARG A 140 1.64 -13.48 10.29
N ASP A 141 2.94 -13.70 10.41
CA ASP A 141 3.49 -14.71 11.30
C ASP A 141 3.64 -14.15 12.71
N TYR A 142 2.73 -14.54 13.59
CA TYR A 142 2.78 -14.16 15.02
C TYR A 142 3.52 -15.16 15.89
N THR A 143 4.07 -16.24 15.33
CA THR A 143 4.88 -17.21 16.06
C THR A 143 6.29 -16.70 16.30
N ASP A 144 6.82 -15.86 15.41
CA ASP A 144 8.07 -15.13 15.59
C ASP A 144 7.81 -13.82 16.35
N PRO A 145 8.34 -13.68 17.58
CA PRO A 145 8.17 -12.44 18.35
C PRO A 145 8.77 -11.20 17.68
N ASN A 146 9.74 -11.36 16.77
CA ASN A 146 10.30 -10.24 16.02
C ASN A 146 9.30 -9.71 14.97
N LEU A 147 8.54 -10.60 14.33
CA LEU A 147 7.50 -10.20 13.35
C LEU A 147 6.28 -9.54 14.00
N LYS A 148 6.09 -9.71 15.32
CA LYS A 148 5.09 -8.93 16.05
C LYS A 148 5.35 -7.42 15.99
N GLY A 149 6.59 -7.02 15.72
CA GLY A 149 7.01 -5.64 15.47
C GLY A 149 6.75 -5.14 14.06
N ASP A 150 6.34 -6.01 13.11
CA ASP A 150 6.09 -5.63 11.73
C ASP A 150 5.14 -4.42 11.64
N THR A 151 5.63 -3.33 11.09
CA THR A 151 4.91 -2.06 10.98
C THR A 151 4.60 -1.67 9.54
N ALA A 152 5.00 -2.51 8.57
CA ALA A 152 4.74 -2.27 7.16
C ALA A 152 3.23 -2.22 6.88
N PRO A 153 2.67 -1.10 6.40
CA PRO A 153 1.30 -1.07 5.93
C PRO A 153 1.14 -1.97 4.69
N ILE A 154 0.03 -2.70 4.62
CA ILE A 154 -0.31 -3.50 3.43
C ILE A 154 -1.60 -2.97 2.84
N LEU A 155 -1.58 -2.59 1.55
CA LEU A 155 -2.76 -2.19 0.81
C LEU A 155 -3.08 -3.24 -0.26
N VAL A 156 -4.34 -3.67 -0.27
CA VAL A 156 -4.86 -4.59 -1.28
C VAL A 156 -6.12 -4.00 -1.89
N TRP A 157 -6.26 -4.12 -3.21
CA TRP A 157 -7.49 -3.76 -3.90
C TRP A 157 -7.87 -4.74 -4.98
N GLY A 158 -9.13 -4.69 -5.35
CA GLY A 158 -9.69 -5.52 -6.41
C GLY A 158 -9.89 -4.77 -7.72
N LYS A 159 -10.80 -5.30 -8.51
CA LYS A 159 -11.32 -4.65 -9.72
C LYS A 159 -12.18 -3.45 -9.34
N TYR A 160 -11.97 -2.31 -9.99
CA TYR A 160 -12.89 -1.18 -9.86
C TYR A 160 -14.22 -1.44 -10.60
N THR A 161 -15.28 -0.81 -10.12
CA THR A 161 -16.63 -0.88 -10.69
C THR A 161 -17.11 0.50 -11.12
N GLN A 162 -17.90 0.54 -12.19
CA GLN A 162 -18.55 1.79 -12.60
C GLN A 162 -19.90 1.92 -11.90
N LYS A 163 -20.15 3.07 -11.28
CA LYS A 163 -21.41 3.45 -10.64
C LYS A 163 -21.89 4.79 -11.22
N GLY A 164 -22.78 4.73 -12.20
CA GLY A 164 -23.18 5.90 -12.98
C GLY A 164 -22.00 6.45 -13.79
N ASP A 165 -21.64 7.71 -13.57
CA ASP A 165 -20.52 8.40 -14.19
C ASP A 165 -19.20 8.27 -13.42
N ARG A 166 -19.20 7.59 -12.27
CA ARG A 166 -18.05 7.41 -11.39
C ARG A 166 -17.46 6.01 -11.47
N TYR A 167 -16.17 5.92 -11.17
CA TYR A 167 -15.43 4.67 -11.02
C TYR A 167 -14.97 4.53 -9.58
N ILE A 168 -15.41 3.47 -8.93
CA ILE A 168 -15.15 3.21 -7.51
C ILE A 168 -14.29 1.96 -7.36
N ILE A 169 -13.25 2.04 -6.52
CA ILE A 169 -12.43 0.90 -6.13
C ILE A 169 -12.57 0.66 -4.63
N ASN A 170 -12.72 -0.62 -4.23
CA ASN A 170 -12.59 -1.00 -2.83
C ASN A 170 -11.13 -1.28 -2.52
N MET A 171 -10.65 -0.73 -1.42
CA MET A 171 -9.30 -0.91 -0.91
C MET A 171 -9.35 -1.43 0.52
N THR A 172 -8.40 -2.28 0.88
CA THR A 172 -8.16 -2.72 2.25
C THR A 172 -6.79 -2.26 2.69
N LEU A 173 -6.71 -1.64 3.84
CA LEU A 173 -5.48 -1.25 4.51
C LEU A 173 -5.32 -2.06 5.80
N ASP A 174 -4.23 -2.82 5.89
CA ASP A 174 -3.81 -3.59 7.06
C ASP A 174 -2.66 -2.85 7.75
N VAL A 175 -2.80 -2.57 9.05
CA VAL A 175 -1.85 -1.78 9.84
C VAL A 175 -1.67 -2.32 11.25
N ASN A 176 -0.54 -1.98 11.86
CA ASN A 176 -0.24 -2.30 13.26
C ASN A 176 -0.94 -1.31 14.19
N HIS A 177 -1.95 -1.80 14.94
CA HIS A 177 -2.78 -0.96 15.82
C HIS A 177 -2.02 -0.38 17.03
N ARG A 178 -0.80 -0.82 17.29
CA ARG A 178 0.07 -0.18 18.29
C ARG A 178 0.48 1.22 17.90
N LEU A 179 0.49 1.55 16.58
CA LEU A 179 0.96 2.81 16.01
C LEU A 179 -0.15 3.57 15.29
N ILE A 180 -1.02 2.87 14.58
CA ILE A 180 -2.03 3.44 13.70
C ILE A 180 -3.41 3.12 14.21
N ASP A 181 -4.22 4.13 14.46
CA ASP A 181 -5.65 4.02 14.76
C ASP A 181 -6.54 4.52 13.61
N GLY A 182 -7.85 4.44 13.80
CA GLY A 182 -8.83 4.86 12.80
C GLY A 182 -8.74 6.33 12.39
N TYR A 183 -8.21 7.20 13.25
CA TYR A 183 -8.00 8.62 12.93
C TYR A 183 -6.98 8.79 11.80
N PHE A 184 -5.84 8.11 11.88
CA PHE A 184 -4.78 8.18 10.87
C PHE A 184 -5.18 7.48 9.57
N VAL A 185 -5.95 6.38 9.67
CA VAL A 185 -6.56 5.75 8.49
C VAL A 185 -7.51 6.73 7.78
N GLY A 186 -8.34 7.46 8.54
CA GLY A 186 -9.21 8.50 7.99
C GLY A 186 -8.43 9.64 7.31
N GLN A 187 -7.33 10.09 7.91
CA GLN A 187 -6.44 11.09 7.29
C GLN A 187 -5.84 10.60 5.98
N PHE A 188 -5.40 9.34 5.91
CA PHE A 188 -4.88 8.74 4.68
C PHE A 188 -5.94 8.75 3.57
N VAL A 189 -7.16 8.30 3.88
CA VAL A 189 -8.26 8.28 2.90
C VAL A 189 -8.55 9.68 2.37
N GLN A 190 -8.70 10.67 3.23
CA GLN A 190 -8.96 12.07 2.83
C GLN A 190 -7.84 12.66 1.98
N LYS A 191 -6.57 12.39 2.31
CA LYS A 191 -5.43 12.85 1.52
C LYS A 191 -5.40 12.20 0.14
N LEU A 192 -5.65 10.89 0.06
CA LEU A 192 -5.68 10.16 -1.20
C LEU A 192 -6.81 10.69 -2.11
N GLU A 193 -8.02 10.88 -1.57
CA GLU A 193 -9.15 11.48 -2.29
C GLU A 193 -8.81 12.88 -2.80
N SER A 194 -8.26 13.75 -1.95
CA SER A 194 -7.85 15.10 -2.34
C SER A 194 -6.80 15.11 -3.46
N MET A 195 -5.82 14.21 -3.42
CA MET A 195 -4.82 14.08 -4.49
C MET A 195 -5.46 13.62 -5.81
N ILE A 196 -6.42 12.69 -5.77
CA ILE A 196 -7.15 12.23 -6.94
C ILE A 196 -8.07 13.33 -7.50
N GLU A 197 -8.73 14.10 -6.64
CA GLU A 197 -9.59 15.22 -7.05
C GLU A 197 -8.81 16.33 -7.74
N SER A 198 -7.54 16.51 -7.41
CA SER A 198 -6.67 17.55 -8.00
C SER A 198 -6.10 17.21 -9.39
N LEU A 199 -6.34 15.99 -9.91
CA LEU A 199 -5.91 15.58 -11.25
C LEU A 199 -6.86 16.08 -12.33
#